data_3ef0cd2b91e640e0a80aa5e0228d4a1a
#
_entry.id   3ef0cd2b91e640e0a80aa5e0228d4a1a
#
_cell.length_a   1.000
_cell.length_b   1.000
_cell.length_c   1.000
_cell.angle_alpha   90.00
_cell.angle_beta   90.00
_cell.angle_gamma   90.00
#
_symmetry.space_group_name_H-M   'P 1'
#
loop_
_entity.id
_entity.type
_entity.pdbx_description
1 polymer ?
#
loop_
_entity_poly.entity_id
_entity_poly.type
_entity_poly.pdbx_seq_one_letter_code
_entity_poly.pdbx_strand_id
1 'polypeptide(L)'
;MTSNSHADPSTRRLFYGWLVLIAASIQGFFGVGMVISGFLVFFLPIQSEIDINAASMSLVIGLAWAVSGVVAVPAGWVSDRFGTRKLVLYGGVTTGIGLIMLSYSQSYWHLILFYSGVVSVGRVGALSPTLLTVVNQWFVRRKPLAMAVLSTSFVAGGASVVPILAIGNTHIGWRLTILSCGVIFCVLSVIVATVLRNKPEDMGLFPDGASGIIETTRPSADTAGNEPQYSVKQALMTQAFWLLLIGLVVRVSVADGIIIHQIPLLVWRGIEEQAAAYYLSFMFMVAIPLRFGLGILGGYVSIRLVLFTGMAVGSVTTALMYMIAGTEIAIVFVLGLAIVEGIATTNWLAVGQYFGRKHFGTLVGIMTICHCFGSLIFPYISGWIFDETQSYDLVLLITVPLFMLGALAFLMAKKPRLN
;
A
#
# COMPACT_ATOMS: atom_id res chain seq x y z
N MET A 1 16.20 16.02 58.95
CA MET A 1 17.24 15.54 58.00
C MET A 1 16.49 14.96 56.80
N THR A 2 16.27 15.79 55.81
CA THR A 2 15.56 15.47 54.56
C THR A 2 16.59 15.06 53.52
N SER A 3 16.65 13.79 53.19
CA SER A 3 17.49 13.31 52.09
C SER A 3 16.80 13.59 50.75
N ASN A 4 17.22 14.68 50.12
CA ASN A 4 16.95 14.90 48.68
C ASN A 4 17.70 13.85 47.88
N SER A 5 17.00 12.83 47.38
CA SER A 5 17.51 11.98 46.33
C SER A 5 17.45 12.76 45.01
N HIS A 6 18.56 13.38 44.64
CA HIS A 6 18.79 13.90 43.31
C HIS A 6 18.64 12.75 42.31
N ALA A 7 17.53 12.74 41.56
CA ALA A 7 17.41 11.94 40.37
C ALA A 7 18.44 12.45 39.35
N ASP A 8 19.42 11.63 39.05
CA ASP A 8 20.47 11.87 38.06
C ASP A 8 19.84 12.15 36.65
N PRO A 9 20.06 13.32 36.04
CA PRO A 9 19.49 13.65 34.73
C PRO A 9 20.27 13.03 33.55
N SER A 10 21.22 12.15 33.82
CA SER A 10 22.09 11.59 32.80
C SER A 10 21.57 10.27 32.24
N THR A 11 21.15 10.33 30.99
CA THR A 11 20.80 9.31 30.00
C THR A 11 19.29 9.21 29.75
N ARG A 12 18.76 10.14 28.96
CA ARG A 12 17.57 9.86 28.14
C ARG A 12 17.92 8.74 27.16
N ARG A 13 17.87 7.49 27.59
CA ARG A 13 17.98 6.35 26.67
C ARG A 13 16.86 6.48 25.67
N LEU A 14 17.23 6.54 24.41
CA LEU A 14 16.27 6.61 23.32
C LEU A 14 15.27 5.45 23.49
N PHE A 15 13.97 5.75 23.51
CA PHE A 15 12.95 4.70 23.63
C PHE A 15 13.12 3.67 22.51
N TYR A 16 13.29 2.41 22.87
CA TYR A 16 13.58 1.33 21.92
C TYR A 16 12.52 1.21 20.80
N GLY A 17 11.27 1.63 21.06
CA GLY A 17 10.21 1.67 20.08
C GLY A 17 10.56 2.48 18.81
N TRP A 18 11.40 3.52 18.92
CA TRP A 18 11.88 4.27 17.75
C TRP A 18 12.82 3.42 16.89
N LEU A 19 13.64 2.58 17.51
CA LEU A 19 14.51 1.66 16.76
C LEU A 19 13.68 0.60 16.03
N VAL A 20 12.63 0.08 16.68
CA VAL A 20 11.67 -0.83 16.06
C VAL A 20 10.96 -0.16 14.89
N LEU A 21 10.54 1.10 15.04
CA LEU A 21 9.90 1.86 13.96
C LEU A 21 10.86 2.06 12.77
N ILE A 22 12.11 2.44 13.03
CA ILE A 22 13.13 2.61 11.98
C ILE A 22 13.35 1.29 11.24
N ALA A 23 13.54 0.19 11.98
CA ALA A 23 13.74 -1.14 11.38
C ALA A 23 12.53 -1.58 10.54
N ALA A 24 11.31 -1.38 11.04
CA ALA A 24 10.08 -1.66 10.30
C ALA A 24 9.95 -0.77 9.05
N SER A 25 10.31 0.52 9.16
CA SER A 25 10.30 1.47 8.04
C SER A 25 11.31 1.12 6.96
N ILE A 26 12.51 0.68 7.32
CA ILE A 26 13.53 0.20 6.38
C ILE A 26 13.04 -1.06 5.65
N GLN A 27 12.48 -2.02 6.40
CA GLN A 27 11.89 -3.24 5.81
C GLN A 27 10.77 -2.90 4.83
N GLY A 28 9.89 -1.99 5.20
CA GLY A 28 8.78 -1.54 4.37
C GLY A 28 9.23 -0.77 3.13
N PHE A 29 10.21 0.12 3.27
CA PHE A 29 10.81 0.90 2.20
C PHE A 29 11.38 -0.01 1.09
N PHE A 30 12.28 -0.92 1.46
CA PHE A 30 12.86 -1.84 0.49
C PHE A 30 11.86 -2.89 0.00
N GLY A 31 10.94 -3.35 0.86
CA GLY A 31 9.94 -4.33 0.48
C GLY A 31 8.96 -3.81 -0.55
N VAL A 32 8.36 -2.63 -0.34
CA VAL A 32 7.47 -2.04 -1.34
C VAL A 32 8.26 -1.63 -2.58
N GLY A 33 9.45 -1.03 -2.38
CA GLY A 33 10.30 -0.58 -3.49
C GLY A 33 10.79 -1.70 -4.40
N MET A 34 11.20 -2.86 -3.86
CA MET A 34 11.73 -3.98 -4.66
C MET A 34 10.65 -4.98 -5.10
N VAL A 35 9.71 -5.32 -4.19
CA VAL A 35 8.81 -6.47 -4.38
C VAL A 35 7.49 -6.06 -5.04
N ILE A 36 6.98 -4.86 -4.75
CA ILE A 36 5.69 -4.39 -5.25
C ILE A 36 5.89 -3.40 -6.40
N SER A 37 6.27 -2.17 -6.08
CA SER A 37 6.40 -1.10 -7.11
C SER A 37 7.54 -1.35 -8.07
N GLY A 38 8.67 -1.87 -7.57
CA GLY A 38 9.85 -2.17 -8.39
C GLY A 38 9.63 -3.32 -9.37
N PHE A 39 8.77 -4.29 -9.03
CA PHE A 39 8.45 -5.38 -9.94
C PHE A 39 7.82 -4.89 -11.26
N LEU A 40 7.13 -3.75 -11.22
CA LEU A 40 6.50 -3.16 -12.42
C LEU A 40 7.52 -2.74 -13.49
N VAL A 41 8.77 -2.44 -13.10
CA VAL A 41 9.87 -2.14 -14.03
C VAL A 41 10.19 -3.32 -14.94
N PHE A 42 9.99 -4.54 -14.42
CA PHE A 42 10.31 -5.77 -15.14
C PHE A 42 9.15 -6.30 -15.99
N PHE A 43 8.02 -5.57 -16.06
CA PHE A 43 6.83 -6.00 -16.80
C PHE A 43 7.17 -6.28 -18.26
N LEU A 44 7.72 -5.29 -18.98
CA LEU A 44 8.06 -5.42 -20.39
C LEU A 44 9.23 -6.39 -20.66
N PRO A 45 10.36 -6.33 -19.92
CA PRO A 45 11.45 -7.25 -20.10
C PRO A 45 11.06 -8.73 -19.91
N ILE A 46 10.26 -9.04 -18.87
CA ILE A 46 9.79 -10.40 -18.63
C ILE A 46 8.81 -10.82 -19.75
N GLN A 47 7.90 -9.94 -20.13
CA GLN A 47 6.92 -10.21 -21.18
C GLN A 47 7.59 -10.56 -22.51
N SER A 48 8.61 -9.79 -22.90
CA SER A 48 9.32 -10.00 -24.17
C SER A 48 10.21 -11.24 -24.18
N GLU A 49 10.85 -11.57 -23.03
CA GLU A 49 11.77 -12.72 -22.97
C GLU A 49 11.05 -14.06 -22.81
N ILE A 50 9.92 -14.10 -22.09
CA ILE A 50 9.14 -15.32 -21.84
C ILE A 50 8.06 -15.52 -22.93
N ASP A 51 7.90 -14.55 -23.83
CA ASP A 51 6.91 -14.55 -24.91
C ASP A 51 5.47 -14.75 -24.39
N ILE A 52 5.06 -13.89 -23.45
CA ILE A 52 3.72 -13.86 -22.87
C ILE A 52 3.02 -12.55 -23.19
N ASN A 53 1.70 -12.59 -23.27
CA ASN A 53 0.91 -11.39 -23.52
C ASN A 53 0.70 -10.55 -22.26
N ALA A 54 0.23 -9.31 -22.43
CA ALA A 54 0.05 -8.36 -21.33
C ALA A 54 -1.05 -8.82 -20.35
N ALA A 55 -2.09 -9.52 -20.83
CA ALA A 55 -3.11 -10.10 -19.97
C ALA A 55 -2.51 -11.15 -19.02
N SER A 56 -1.66 -12.04 -19.53
CA SER A 56 -0.99 -13.07 -18.72
C SER A 56 -0.08 -12.46 -17.68
N MET A 57 0.71 -11.44 -18.05
CA MET A 57 1.58 -10.73 -17.08
C MET A 57 0.76 -10.02 -16.00
N SER A 58 -0.34 -9.37 -16.38
CA SER A 58 -1.25 -8.73 -15.45
C SER A 58 -1.95 -9.72 -14.52
N LEU A 59 -2.27 -10.93 -15.03
CA LEU A 59 -2.84 -12.00 -14.21
C LEU A 59 -1.84 -12.49 -13.14
N VAL A 60 -0.55 -12.59 -13.46
CA VAL A 60 0.49 -12.92 -12.47
C VAL A 60 0.47 -11.92 -11.31
N ILE A 61 0.43 -10.62 -11.61
CA ILE A 61 0.40 -9.56 -10.59
C ILE A 61 -0.92 -9.58 -9.82
N GLY A 62 -2.05 -9.72 -10.51
CA GLY A 62 -3.37 -9.80 -9.88
C GLY A 62 -3.52 -11.01 -8.97
N LEU A 63 -3.05 -12.20 -9.40
CA LEU A 63 -3.02 -13.39 -8.56
C LEU A 63 -2.13 -13.20 -7.33
N ALA A 64 -1.03 -12.45 -7.45
CA ALA A 64 -0.18 -12.11 -6.31
C ALA A 64 -0.96 -11.31 -5.25
N TRP A 65 -1.83 -10.39 -5.65
CA TRP A 65 -2.72 -9.67 -4.73
C TRP A 65 -3.78 -10.60 -4.11
N ALA A 66 -4.42 -11.44 -4.92
CA ALA A 66 -5.44 -12.39 -4.44
C ALA A 66 -4.85 -13.37 -3.41
N VAL A 67 -3.70 -13.99 -3.72
CA VAL A 67 -2.99 -14.90 -2.80
C VAL A 67 -2.62 -14.17 -1.50
N SER A 68 -2.10 -12.94 -1.59
CA SER A 68 -1.79 -12.15 -0.39
C SER A 68 -3.02 -11.87 0.46
N GLY A 69 -4.17 -11.60 -0.15
CA GLY A 69 -5.44 -11.39 0.56
C GLY A 69 -5.86 -12.66 1.32
N VAL A 70 -5.81 -13.83 0.69
CA VAL A 70 -6.14 -15.12 1.32
C VAL A 70 -5.16 -15.46 2.46
N VAL A 71 -3.87 -15.24 2.25
CA VAL A 71 -2.82 -15.54 3.23
C VAL A 71 -2.82 -14.56 4.41
N ALA A 72 -3.36 -13.35 4.24
CA ALA A 72 -3.36 -12.33 5.30
C ALA A 72 -4.09 -12.79 6.57
N VAL A 73 -5.18 -13.56 6.45
CA VAL A 73 -5.94 -14.06 7.60
C VAL A 73 -5.13 -15.07 8.43
N PRO A 74 -4.60 -16.19 7.86
CA PRO A 74 -3.75 -17.10 8.62
C PRO A 74 -2.45 -16.42 9.10
N ALA A 75 -1.87 -15.48 8.35
CA ALA A 75 -0.68 -14.75 8.79
C ALA A 75 -0.97 -13.89 10.04
N GLY A 76 -2.15 -13.27 10.13
CA GLY A 76 -2.60 -12.56 11.34
C GLY A 76 -2.65 -13.49 12.54
N TRP A 77 -3.27 -14.67 12.40
CA TRP A 77 -3.32 -15.68 13.48
C TRP A 77 -1.92 -16.16 13.89
N VAL A 78 -1.02 -16.41 12.93
CA VAL A 78 0.38 -16.78 13.21
C VAL A 78 1.11 -15.65 13.93
N SER A 79 0.89 -14.39 13.53
CA SER A 79 1.44 -13.22 14.18
C SER A 79 1.06 -13.13 15.66
N ASP A 80 -0.23 -13.37 15.96
CA ASP A 80 -0.74 -13.27 17.33
C ASP A 80 -0.20 -14.41 18.22
N ARG A 81 -0.02 -15.61 17.66
CA ARG A 81 0.41 -16.79 18.42
C ARG A 81 1.93 -16.91 18.55
N PHE A 82 2.68 -16.64 17.49
CA PHE A 82 4.14 -16.86 17.41
C PHE A 82 4.96 -15.58 17.44
N GLY A 83 4.31 -14.44 17.39
CA GLY A 83 4.90 -13.12 17.40
C GLY A 83 5.30 -12.61 16.01
N THR A 84 5.23 -11.30 15.87
CA THR A 84 5.49 -10.57 14.61
C THR A 84 6.93 -10.68 14.14
N ARG A 85 7.92 -10.75 15.06
CA ARG A 85 9.34 -10.88 14.75
C ARG A 85 9.65 -12.10 13.88
N LYS A 86 9.12 -13.27 14.27
CA LYS A 86 9.32 -14.53 13.52
C LYS A 86 8.65 -14.45 12.16
N LEU A 87 7.47 -13.85 12.11
CA LEU A 87 6.71 -13.71 10.86
C LEU A 87 7.44 -12.80 9.86
N VAL A 88 8.05 -11.69 10.32
CA VAL A 88 8.88 -10.83 9.46
C VAL A 88 10.12 -11.57 8.96
N LEU A 89 10.78 -12.34 9.83
CA LEU A 89 11.96 -13.14 9.45
C LEU A 89 11.61 -14.17 8.36
N TYR A 90 10.67 -15.07 8.67
CA TYR A 90 10.33 -16.16 7.74
C TYR A 90 9.66 -15.61 6.47
N GLY A 91 8.77 -14.63 6.60
CA GLY A 91 8.13 -13.98 5.46
C GLY A 91 9.15 -13.27 4.56
N GLY A 92 10.12 -12.56 5.16
CA GLY A 92 11.16 -11.86 4.41
C GLY A 92 12.12 -12.80 3.70
N VAL A 93 12.58 -13.86 4.37
CA VAL A 93 13.42 -14.90 3.74
C VAL A 93 12.66 -15.61 2.63
N THR A 94 11.40 -15.97 2.85
CA THR A 94 10.55 -16.60 1.82
C THR A 94 10.37 -15.68 0.61
N THR A 95 10.13 -14.38 0.84
CA THR A 95 10.04 -13.39 -0.25
C THR A 95 11.34 -13.29 -1.03
N GLY A 96 12.47 -13.18 -0.33
CA GLY A 96 13.78 -13.09 -0.99
C GLY A 96 14.12 -14.36 -1.78
N ILE A 97 13.87 -15.54 -1.23
CA ILE A 97 14.04 -16.82 -1.95
C ILE A 97 13.11 -16.86 -3.18
N GLY A 98 11.84 -16.42 -3.04
CA GLY A 98 10.91 -16.34 -4.16
C GLY A 98 11.40 -15.42 -5.29
N LEU A 99 12.02 -14.28 -4.96
CA LEU A 99 12.65 -13.38 -5.95
C LEU A 99 13.88 -14.05 -6.61
N ILE A 100 14.71 -14.76 -5.83
CA ILE A 100 15.82 -15.51 -6.38
C ILE A 100 15.32 -16.59 -7.34
N MET A 101 14.31 -17.38 -6.97
CA MET A 101 13.69 -18.37 -7.86
C MET A 101 13.09 -17.70 -9.11
N LEU A 102 12.49 -16.53 -8.95
CA LEU A 102 11.90 -15.75 -10.06
C LEU A 102 12.94 -15.34 -11.10
N SER A 103 14.18 -15.06 -10.70
CA SER A 103 15.26 -14.71 -11.64
C SER A 103 15.62 -15.86 -12.60
N TYR A 104 15.30 -17.10 -12.24
CA TYR A 104 15.50 -18.30 -13.08
C TYR A 104 14.24 -18.72 -13.86
N SER A 105 13.20 -17.89 -13.88
CA SER A 105 11.96 -18.20 -14.59
C SER A 105 12.19 -18.30 -16.10
N GLN A 106 11.65 -19.37 -16.71
CA GLN A 106 11.74 -19.65 -18.14
C GLN A 106 10.35 -19.86 -18.78
N SER A 107 9.30 -19.80 -17.97
CA SER A 107 7.92 -20.02 -18.44
C SER A 107 6.92 -19.24 -17.61
N TYR A 108 5.74 -19.05 -18.17
CA TYR A 108 4.61 -18.43 -17.51
C TYR A 108 4.26 -19.06 -16.15
N TRP A 109 4.29 -20.40 -16.09
CA TRP A 109 3.99 -21.13 -14.86
C TRP A 109 5.01 -20.90 -13.75
N HIS A 110 6.28 -20.67 -14.09
CA HIS A 110 7.29 -20.26 -13.11
C HIS A 110 6.98 -18.88 -12.53
N LEU A 111 6.47 -17.93 -13.32
CA LEU A 111 6.07 -16.61 -12.81
C LEU A 111 4.91 -16.74 -11.81
N ILE A 112 3.88 -17.52 -12.15
CA ILE A 112 2.74 -17.77 -11.25
C ILE A 112 3.24 -18.43 -9.95
N LEU A 113 4.05 -19.50 -10.06
CA LEU A 113 4.50 -20.22 -8.88
C LEU A 113 5.41 -19.35 -7.98
N PHE A 114 6.38 -18.66 -8.57
CA PHE A 114 7.38 -17.94 -7.79
C PHE A 114 6.89 -16.58 -7.34
N TYR A 115 6.31 -15.76 -8.21
CA TYR A 115 5.82 -14.43 -7.82
C TYR A 115 4.45 -14.48 -7.15
N SER A 116 3.44 -15.06 -7.81
CA SER A 116 2.09 -15.07 -7.24
C SER A 116 1.95 -16.08 -6.08
N GLY A 117 2.75 -17.16 -6.08
CA GLY A 117 2.81 -18.13 -4.98
C GLY A 117 3.79 -17.70 -3.90
N VAL A 118 5.09 -17.99 -4.09
CA VAL A 118 6.11 -17.88 -3.03
C VAL A 118 6.32 -16.45 -2.55
N VAL A 119 6.54 -15.49 -3.47
CA VAL A 119 6.77 -14.09 -3.10
C VAL A 119 5.55 -13.52 -2.38
N SER A 120 4.33 -13.81 -2.87
CA SER A 120 3.10 -13.25 -2.29
C SER A 120 2.79 -13.79 -0.90
N VAL A 121 3.05 -15.07 -0.65
CA VAL A 121 2.93 -15.67 0.69
C VAL A 121 3.95 -15.03 1.65
N GLY A 122 5.20 -14.92 1.21
CA GLY A 122 6.27 -14.35 2.02
C GLY A 122 6.02 -12.87 2.36
N ARG A 123 5.63 -12.05 1.38
CA ARG A 123 5.45 -10.60 1.57
C ARG A 123 4.37 -10.24 2.59
N VAL A 124 3.34 -11.06 2.77
CA VAL A 124 2.31 -10.84 3.80
C VAL A 124 2.94 -10.89 5.20
N GLY A 125 3.87 -11.82 5.42
CA GLY A 125 4.61 -11.87 6.68
C GLY A 125 5.65 -10.77 6.84
N ALA A 126 6.32 -10.39 5.74
CA ALA A 126 7.44 -9.44 5.75
C ALA A 126 7.03 -7.96 5.75
N LEU A 127 5.85 -7.64 5.23
CA LEU A 127 5.41 -6.27 4.98
C LEU A 127 4.11 -5.95 5.73
N SER A 128 3.21 -5.18 5.11
CA SER A 128 1.87 -4.93 5.63
C SER A 128 0.99 -6.21 5.46
N PRO A 129 0.20 -6.61 6.45
CA PRO A 129 -0.14 -5.90 7.70
C PRO A 129 0.82 -6.11 8.89
N THR A 130 1.80 -7.01 8.78
CA THR A 130 2.64 -7.41 9.91
C THR A 130 3.42 -6.25 10.52
N LEU A 131 4.06 -5.39 9.68
CA LEU A 131 4.80 -4.23 10.16
C LEU A 131 3.90 -3.21 10.86
N LEU A 132 2.66 -3.02 10.37
CA LEU A 132 1.67 -2.18 11.04
C LEU A 132 1.33 -2.71 12.43
N THR A 133 1.22 -4.03 12.58
CA THR A 133 0.94 -4.67 13.88
C THR A 133 2.07 -4.44 14.86
N VAL A 134 3.34 -4.59 14.43
CA VAL A 134 4.51 -4.31 15.28
C VAL A 134 4.46 -2.89 15.82
N VAL A 135 4.33 -1.90 14.93
CA VAL A 135 4.30 -0.48 15.32
C VAL A 135 3.10 -0.17 16.24
N ASN A 136 1.95 -0.79 15.97
CA ASN A 136 0.75 -0.64 16.80
C ASN A 136 0.95 -1.11 18.25
N GLN A 137 1.79 -2.13 18.50
CA GLN A 137 2.07 -2.64 19.83
C GLN A 137 3.03 -1.74 20.63
N TRP A 138 3.97 -1.09 19.95
CA TRP A 138 4.99 -0.24 20.58
C TRP A 138 4.53 1.17 20.90
N PHE A 139 3.54 1.71 20.15
CA PHE A 139 3.07 3.07 20.27
C PHE A 139 1.57 3.14 20.58
N VAL A 140 1.22 3.88 21.63
CA VAL A 140 -0.17 4.17 22.03
C VAL A 140 -0.47 5.66 21.81
N ARG A 141 0.22 6.54 22.54
CA ARG A 141 0.03 8.00 22.46
C ARG A 141 0.59 8.58 21.16
N ARG A 142 1.76 8.09 20.71
CA ARG A 142 2.43 8.54 19.49
C ARG A 142 2.11 7.67 18.26
N LYS A 143 1.12 6.79 18.38
CA LYS A 143 0.70 5.88 17.31
C LYS A 143 0.40 6.57 15.98
N PRO A 144 -0.34 7.71 15.91
CA PRO A 144 -0.60 8.38 14.64
C PRO A 144 0.68 8.78 13.91
N LEU A 145 1.65 9.34 14.64
CA LEU A 145 2.96 9.71 14.09
C LEU A 145 3.74 8.50 13.61
N ALA A 146 3.83 7.45 14.43
CA ALA A 146 4.56 6.24 14.08
C ALA A 146 3.98 5.54 12.84
N MET A 147 2.65 5.46 12.74
CA MET A 147 1.96 4.92 11.58
C MET A 147 2.15 5.78 10.32
N ALA A 148 2.16 7.11 10.46
CA ALA A 148 2.46 8.02 9.36
C ALA A 148 3.88 7.83 8.83
N VAL A 149 4.89 7.72 9.71
CA VAL A 149 6.29 7.47 9.33
C VAL A 149 6.42 6.13 8.59
N LEU A 150 5.83 5.06 9.14
CA LEU A 150 5.87 3.74 8.50
C LEU A 150 5.18 3.76 7.12
N SER A 151 3.98 4.32 7.02
CA SER A 151 3.23 4.37 5.76
C SER A 151 3.94 5.21 4.70
N THR A 152 4.60 6.29 5.12
CA THR A 152 5.42 7.12 4.22
C THR A 152 6.63 6.36 3.71
N SER A 153 7.27 5.54 4.54
CA SER A 153 8.41 4.75 4.10
C SER A 153 8.06 3.77 2.97
N PHE A 154 6.84 3.24 2.97
CA PHE A 154 6.36 2.37 1.88
C PHE A 154 6.33 3.10 0.53
N VAL A 155 5.75 4.29 0.51
CA VAL A 155 5.66 5.09 -0.73
C VAL A 155 7.02 5.63 -1.15
N ALA A 156 7.83 6.06 -0.18
CA ALA A 156 9.20 6.51 -0.43
C ALA A 156 10.07 5.39 -1.05
N GLY A 157 9.82 4.13 -0.66
CA GLY A 157 10.46 2.96 -1.27
C GLY A 157 10.14 2.87 -2.77
N GLY A 158 8.86 2.97 -3.15
CA GLY A 158 8.46 3.01 -4.56
C GLY A 158 9.13 4.17 -5.30
N ALA A 159 9.11 5.37 -4.74
CA ALA A 159 9.70 6.54 -5.37
C ALA A 159 11.21 6.44 -5.59
N SER A 160 11.95 5.83 -4.65
CA SER A 160 13.42 5.84 -4.66
C SER A 160 14.04 4.60 -5.28
N VAL A 161 13.42 3.43 -5.08
CA VAL A 161 14.00 2.15 -5.52
C VAL A 161 13.69 1.88 -7.00
N VAL A 162 12.52 2.28 -7.50
CA VAL A 162 12.12 2.06 -8.90
C VAL A 162 13.14 2.59 -9.90
N PRO A 163 13.68 3.83 -9.79
CA PRO A 163 14.71 4.31 -10.70
C PRO A 163 16.00 3.47 -10.65
N ILE A 164 16.39 3.03 -9.45
CA ILE A 164 17.58 2.19 -9.27
C ILE A 164 17.40 0.85 -9.99
N LEU A 165 16.20 0.26 -9.89
CA LEU A 165 15.90 -0.98 -10.59
C LEU A 165 15.81 -0.80 -12.11
N ALA A 166 15.31 0.35 -12.58
CA ALA A 166 15.30 0.68 -14.00
C ALA A 166 16.71 0.76 -14.57
N ILE A 167 17.63 1.44 -13.85
CA ILE A 167 19.06 1.48 -14.19
C ILE A 167 19.66 0.06 -14.15
N GLY A 168 19.38 -0.72 -13.11
CA GLY A 168 19.82 -2.11 -13.03
C GLY A 168 19.35 -2.95 -14.21
N ASN A 169 18.05 -2.79 -14.59
CA ASN A 169 17.48 -3.50 -15.73
C ASN A 169 18.22 -3.19 -17.05
N THR A 170 18.57 -1.94 -17.29
CA THR A 170 19.27 -1.52 -18.53
C THR A 170 20.72 -1.99 -18.58
N HIS A 171 21.45 -2.07 -17.45
CA HIS A 171 22.86 -2.40 -17.42
C HIS A 171 23.17 -3.88 -17.23
N ILE A 172 22.43 -4.57 -16.39
CA ILE A 172 22.70 -5.99 -16.03
C ILE A 172 21.52 -6.93 -16.33
N GLY A 173 20.42 -6.37 -16.89
CA GLY A 173 19.22 -7.12 -17.21
C GLY A 173 18.34 -7.43 -15.99
N TRP A 174 17.07 -7.77 -16.27
CA TRP A 174 16.07 -7.99 -15.24
C TRP A 174 16.36 -9.18 -14.31
N ARG A 175 16.98 -10.27 -14.86
CA ARG A 175 17.28 -11.48 -14.08
C ARG A 175 18.26 -11.20 -12.95
N LEU A 176 19.40 -10.59 -13.26
CA LEU A 176 20.42 -10.25 -12.26
C LEU A 176 19.92 -9.15 -11.31
N THR A 177 19.10 -8.23 -11.79
CA THR A 177 18.51 -7.18 -10.95
C THR A 177 17.53 -7.80 -9.92
N ILE A 178 16.63 -8.70 -10.34
CA ILE A 178 15.71 -9.39 -9.42
C ILE A 178 16.47 -10.32 -8.45
N LEU A 179 17.49 -11.04 -8.94
CA LEU A 179 18.36 -11.87 -8.10
C LEU A 179 18.99 -11.04 -6.97
N SER A 180 19.55 -9.88 -7.34
CA SER A 180 20.15 -8.95 -6.37
C SER A 180 19.13 -8.45 -5.35
N CYS A 181 17.91 -8.10 -5.80
CA CYS A 181 16.80 -7.75 -4.90
C CYS A 181 16.49 -8.88 -3.93
N GLY A 182 16.43 -10.12 -4.41
CA GLY A 182 16.15 -11.30 -3.57
C GLY A 182 17.19 -11.49 -2.47
N VAL A 183 18.47 -11.43 -2.84
CA VAL A 183 19.58 -11.55 -1.88
C VAL A 183 19.57 -10.41 -0.86
N ILE A 184 19.45 -9.16 -1.33
CA ILE A 184 19.41 -7.98 -0.46
C ILE A 184 18.22 -8.09 0.50
N PHE A 185 17.05 -8.51 0.02
CA PHE A 185 15.86 -8.61 0.86
C PHE A 185 15.95 -9.73 1.90
N CYS A 186 16.55 -10.87 1.57
CA CYS A 186 16.86 -11.92 2.54
C CYS A 186 17.75 -11.37 3.67
N VAL A 187 18.90 -10.78 3.32
CA VAL A 187 19.86 -10.24 4.30
C VAL A 187 19.21 -9.15 5.14
N LEU A 188 18.50 -8.22 4.52
CA LEU A 188 17.79 -7.14 5.21
C LEU A 188 16.79 -7.70 6.22
N SER A 189 15.97 -8.68 5.83
CA SER A 189 14.95 -9.26 6.71
C SER A 189 15.56 -9.97 7.92
N VAL A 190 16.71 -10.62 7.76
CA VAL A 190 17.46 -11.18 8.88
C VAL A 190 17.93 -10.09 9.82
N ILE A 191 18.56 -9.02 9.29
CA ILE A 191 19.04 -7.88 10.10
C ILE A 191 17.88 -7.22 10.84
N VAL A 192 16.79 -6.91 10.15
CA VAL A 192 15.60 -6.29 10.74
C VAL A 192 15.01 -7.18 11.84
N ALA A 193 14.92 -8.49 11.62
CA ALA A 193 14.43 -9.42 12.63
C ALA A 193 15.30 -9.48 13.89
N THR A 194 16.60 -9.16 13.84
CA THR A 194 17.43 -9.05 15.04
C THR A 194 17.05 -7.86 15.91
N VAL A 195 16.63 -6.76 15.27
CA VAL A 195 16.22 -5.51 15.93
C VAL A 195 14.78 -5.59 16.42
N LEU A 196 13.89 -6.17 15.64
CA LEU A 196 12.48 -6.27 15.99
C LEU A 196 12.26 -7.07 17.28
N ARG A 197 11.35 -6.56 18.13
CA ARG A 197 10.79 -7.25 19.30
C ARG A 197 9.29 -7.23 19.20
N ASN A 198 8.63 -8.28 19.68
CA ASN A 198 7.18 -8.42 19.51
C ASN A 198 6.42 -7.35 20.29
N LYS A 199 6.77 -7.15 21.55
CA LYS A 199 6.10 -6.23 22.48
C LYS A 199 7.12 -5.51 23.35
N PRO A 200 6.84 -4.28 23.80
CA PRO A 200 7.69 -3.59 24.75
C PRO A 200 7.81 -4.33 26.09
N GLU A 201 6.74 -5.03 26.50
CA GLU A 201 6.70 -5.81 27.74
C GLU A 201 7.73 -6.96 27.75
N ASP A 202 8.08 -7.53 26.60
CA ASP A 202 9.12 -8.56 26.45
C ASP A 202 10.52 -8.06 26.87
N MET A 203 10.68 -6.74 26.97
CA MET A 203 11.91 -6.06 27.40
C MET A 203 11.76 -5.34 28.76
N GLY A 204 10.64 -5.56 29.46
CA GLY A 204 10.33 -4.83 30.69
C GLY A 204 10.06 -3.33 30.48
N LEU A 205 9.67 -2.95 29.24
CA LEU A 205 9.34 -1.57 28.88
C LEU A 205 7.82 -1.42 28.75
N PHE A 206 7.35 -0.17 28.94
CA PHE A 206 5.97 0.17 28.64
C PHE A 206 5.85 0.83 27.26
N PRO A 207 4.69 0.76 26.61
CA PRO A 207 4.42 1.49 25.37
C PRO A 207 4.75 2.99 25.52
N ASP A 208 5.23 3.60 24.44
CA ASP A 208 5.69 5.01 24.41
C ASP A 208 6.83 5.36 25.38
N GLY A 209 7.44 4.37 26.09
CA GLY A 209 8.48 4.59 27.09
C GLY A 209 7.96 5.22 28.39
N ALA A 210 6.69 5.05 28.70
CA ALA A 210 6.11 5.57 29.94
C ALA A 210 6.76 4.91 31.16
N SER A 211 7.23 5.71 32.13
CA SER A 211 7.75 5.24 33.40
C SER A 211 6.58 5.02 34.36
N GLY A 212 6.15 3.78 34.52
CA GLY A 212 5.26 3.32 35.57
C GLY A 212 3.93 4.07 35.75
N ILE A 213 2.84 3.32 35.92
CA ILE A 213 1.47 3.77 36.11
C ILE A 213 0.92 4.49 34.85
N ILE A 214 0.36 3.71 33.96
CA ILE A 214 -0.63 4.23 33.03
C ILE A 214 -1.77 4.75 33.91
N GLU A 215 -1.76 6.06 34.21
CA GLU A 215 -3.03 6.74 34.32
C GLU A 215 -3.71 6.43 32.98
N THR A 216 -4.65 5.52 33.02
CA THR A 216 -5.68 5.41 32.02
C THR A 216 -6.39 6.76 32.01
N THR A 217 -5.77 7.72 31.36
CA THR A 217 -6.50 8.87 30.87
C THR A 217 -7.43 8.27 29.83
N ARG A 218 -8.57 7.77 30.35
CA ARG A 218 -9.77 7.62 29.54
C ARG A 218 -9.82 8.91 28.70
N PRO A 219 -9.93 8.83 27.38
CA PRO A 219 -10.29 10.03 26.61
C PRO A 219 -11.41 10.68 27.40
N SER A 220 -11.23 11.94 27.77
CA SER A 220 -12.19 12.68 28.56
C SER A 220 -13.57 12.35 28.04
N ALA A 221 -14.47 11.93 28.94
CA ALA A 221 -15.81 11.42 28.61
C ALA A 221 -16.62 12.41 27.75
N ASP A 222 -16.20 13.67 27.72
CA ASP A 222 -16.84 14.74 26.95
C ASP A 222 -16.55 14.71 25.45
N THR A 223 -15.49 14.01 24.96
CA THR A 223 -15.25 13.82 23.52
C THR A 223 -15.70 12.44 23.02
N ALA A 224 -15.90 11.46 23.91
CA ALA A 224 -16.35 10.11 23.56
C ALA A 224 -17.88 10.00 23.41
N GLY A 225 -18.63 11.01 23.80
CA GLY A 225 -20.09 10.97 23.90
C GLY A 225 -20.87 11.03 22.59
N ASN A 226 -20.24 11.36 21.45
CA ASN A 226 -20.96 11.60 20.19
C ASN A 226 -20.39 10.90 18.95
N GLU A 227 -19.45 9.97 19.08
CA GLU A 227 -19.05 9.15 17.92
C GLU A 227 -20.12 8.08 17.68
N PRO A 228 -20.74 8.03 16.49
CA PRO A 228 -21.70 7.00 16.16
C PRO A 228 -21.03 5.64 16.18
N GLN A 229 -21.54 4.70 16.97
CA GLN A 229 -21.02 3.33 17.03
C GLN A 229 -21.98 2.38 16.36
N TYR A 230 -21.74 2.08 15.10
CA TYR A 230 -22.54 1.12 14.36
C TYR A 230 -22.04 -0.31 14.61
N SER A 231 -22.98 -1.26 14.77
CA SER A 231 -22.67 -2.67 14.60
C SER A 231 -22.39 -2.98 13.12
N VAL A 232 -21.70 -4.08 12.84
CA VAL A 232 -21.42 -4.51 11.46
C VAL A 232 -22.72 -4.62 10.65
N LYS A 233 -23.75 -5.24 11.21
CA LYS A 233 -25.07 -5.38 10.57
C LYS A 233 -25.69 -4.02 10.26
N GLN A 234 -25.69 -3.10 11.22
CA GLN A 234 -26.21 -1.75 11.01
C GLN A 234 -25.44 -1.00 9.93
N ALA A 235 -24.10 -1.07 9.91
CA ALA A 235 -23.27 -0.43 8.89
C ALA A 235 -23.60 -0.98 7.49
N LEU A 236 -23.69 -2.31 7.34
CA LEU A 236 -24.04 -2.97 6.07
C LEU A 236 -25.45 -2.63 5.57
N MET A 237 -26.37 -2.24 6.47
CA MET A 237 -27.72 -1.82 6.10
C MET A 237 -27.77 -0.35 5.63
N THR A 238 -26.68 0.42 5.75
CA THR A 238 -26.64 1.81 5.30
C THR A 238 -26.24 1.95 3.84
N GLN A 239 -26.88 2.85 3.12
CA GLN A 239 -26.46 3.22 1.77
C GLN A 239 -25.02 3.78 1.74
N ALA A 240 -24.63 4.49 2.81
CA ALA A 240 -23.30 5.08 2.94
C ALA A 240 -22.18 4.03 2.87
N PHE A 241 -22.37 2.84 3.48
CA PHE A 241 -21.39 1.76 3.44
C PHE A 241 -21.16 1.27 2.00
N TRP A 242 -22.21 1.00 1.26
CA TRP A 242 -22.12 0.50 -0.11
C TRP A 242 -21.54 1.54 -1.07
N LEU A 243 -21.90 2.82 -0.89
CA LEU A 243 -21.32 3.91 -1.69
C LEU A 243 -19.82 4.09 -1.40
N LEU A 244 -19.40 4.03 -0.14
CA LEU A 244 -17.98 4.06 0.22
C LEU A 244 -17.25 2.82 -0.30
N LEU A 245 -17.88 1.64 -0.24
CA LEU A 245 -17.32 0.41 -0.78
C LEU A 245 -17.13 0.49 -2.30
N ILE A 246 -18.17 0.91 -3.04
CA ILE A 246 -18.09 1.07 -4.50
C ILE A 246 -16.98 2.07 -4.85
N GLY A 247 -16.97 3.24 -4.21
CA GLY A 247 -15.94 4.26 -4.44
C GLY A 247 -14.53 3.72 -4.16
N LEU A 248 -14.34 2.97 -3.06
CA LEU A 248 -13.08 2.35 -2.71
C LEU A 248 -12.66 1.28 -3.72
N VAL A 249 -13.56 0.34 -4.06
CA VAL A 249 -13.26 -0.76 -4.99
C VAL A 249 -12.90 -0.19 -6.35
N VAL A 250 -13.68 0.75 -6.87
CA VAL A 250 -13.38 1.41 -8.14
C VAL A 250 -12.03 2.13 -8.07
N ARG A 251 -11.79 2.93 -7.01
CA ARG A 251 -10.52 3.64 -6.85
C ARG A 251 -9.33 2.69 -6.87
N VAL A 252 -9.36 1.67 -6.03
CA VAL A 252 -8.20 0.77 -5.88
C VAL A 252 -8.03 -0.06 -7.14
N SER A 253 -9.11 -0.67 -7.65
CA SER A 253 -9.02 -1.56 -8.83
C SER A 253 -8.54 -0.84 -10.07
N VAL A 254 -9.11 0.35 -10.34
CA VAL A 254 -8.77 1.12 -11.54
C VAL A 254 -7.39 1.76 -11.40
N ALA A 255 -7.06 2.34 -10.21
CA ALA A 255 -5.74 2.90 -9.98
C ALA A 255 -4.64 1.83 -10.06
N ASP A 256 -4.81 0.69 -9.36
CA ASP A 256 -3.85 -0.42 -9.43
C ASP A 256 -3.68 -0.93 -10.87
N GLY A 257 -4.79 -1.08 -11.62
CA GLY A 257 -4.74 -1.50 -13.01
C GLY A 257 -3.96 -0.54 -13.90
N ILE A 258 -4.21 0.74 -13.78
CA ILE A 258 -3.47 1.76 -14.53
C ILE A 258 -2.02 1.85 -14.07
N ILE A 259 -1.73 1.75 -12.77
CA ILE A 259 -0.36 1.77 -12.25
C ILE A 259 0.44 0.56 -12.73
N ILE A 260 -0.17 -0.63 -12.77
CA ILE A 260 0.46 -1.85 -13.29
C ILE A 260 0.84 -1.68 -14.76
N HIS A 261 -0.05 -1.07 -15.54
CA HIS A 261 0.18 -0.81 -16.95
C HIS A 261 0.84 0.54 -17.24
N GLN A 262 1.24 1.33 -16.22
CA GLN A 262 1.74 2.69 -16.43
C GLN A 262 3.00 2.71 -17.30
N ILE A 263 3.96 1.83 -17.07
CA ILE A 263 5.18 1.75 -17.90
C ILE A 263 4.82 1.29 -19.31
N PRO A 264 4.12 0.16 -19.54
CA PRO A 264 3.69 -0.25 -20.88
C PRO A 264 2.86 0.81 -21.62
N LEU A 265 1.95 1.50 -20.92
CA LEU A 265 1.10 2.55 -21.50
C LEU A 265 1.94 3.76 -21.95
N LEU A 266 2.92 4.18 -21.16
CA LEU A 266 3.80 5.30 -21.52
C LEU A 266 4.74 4.93 -22.66
N VAL A 267 5.24 3.69 -22.69
CA VAL A 267 6.04 3.16 -23.81
C VAL A 267 5.20 3.09 -25.09
N TRP A 268 3.96 2.63 -25.01
CA TRP A 268 3.03 2.64 -26.14
C TRP A 268 2.78 4.06 -26.68
N ARG A 269 2.81 5.09 -25.82
CA ARG A 269 2.77 6.51 -26.20
C ARG A 269 4.09 7.05 -26.78
N GLY A 270 5.14 6.24 -26.89
CA GLY A 270 6.44 6.60 -27.47
C GLY A 270 7.45 7.16 -26.47
N ILE A 271 7.21 6.98 -25.15
CA ILE A 271 8.18 7.34 -24.12
C ILE A 271 9.14 6.16 -23.92
N GLU A 272 10.43 6.44 -23.81
CA GLU A 272 11.46 5.44 -23.53
C GLU A 272 11.15 4.69 -22.22
N GLU A 273 11.38 3.39 -22.16
CA GLU A 273 11.05 2.50 -21.00
C GLU A 273 11.67 3.03 -19.70
N GLN A 274 12.93 3.45 -19.75
CA GLN A 274 13.60 4.00 -18.57
C GLN A 274 12.94 5.31 -18.09
N ALA A 275 12.56 6.19 -19.02
CA ALA A 275 11.85 7.42 -18.70
C ALA A 275 10.44 7.12 -18.16
N ALA A 276 9.75 6.12 -18.68
CA ALA A 276 8.45 5.67 -18.17
C ALA A 276 8.56 5.18 -16.71
N ALA A 277 9.64 4.47 -16.35
CA ALA A 277 9.92 4.08 -14.96
C ALA A 277 10.21 5.30 -14.06
N TYR A 278 10.85 6.34 -14.56
CA TYR A 278 11.02 7.59 -13.81
C TYR A 278 9.69 8.33 -13.58
N TYR A 279 8.76 8.29 -14.53
CA TYR A 279 7.41 8.82 -14.34
C TYR A 279 6.65 8.07 -13.23
N LEU A 280 6.80 6.74 -13.14
CA LEU A 280 6.23 5.96 -12.05
C LEU A 280 6.81 6.38 -10.69
N SER A 281 8.11 6.56 -10.60
CA SER A 281 8.78 7.07 -9.40
C SER A 281 8.33 8.47 -9.02
N PHE A 282 8.21 9.35 -10.01
CA PHE A 282 7.74 10.72 -9.82
C PHE A 282 6.30 10.73 -9.28
N MET A 283 5.42 9.86 -9.78
CA MET A 283 4.07 9.70 -9.24
C MET A 283 4.10 9.39 -7.74
N PHE A 284 4.88 8.40 -7.32
CA PHE A 284 5.00 8.06 -5.90
C PHE A 284 5.61 9.18 -5.08
N MET A 285 6.63 9.87 -5.60
CA MET A 285 7.24 11.00 -4.91
C MET A 285 6.24 12.13 -4.65
N VAL A 286 5.39 12.45 -5.64
CA VAL A 286 4.34 13.46 -5.49
C VAL A 286 3.20 12.96 -4.59
N ALA A 287 2.89 11.66 -4.61
CA ALA A 287 1.86 11.09 -3.74
C ALA A 287 2.21 11.20 -2.24
N ILE A 288 3.50 11.26 -1.85
CA ILE A 288 3.92 11.41 -0.46
C ILE A 288 3.31 12.65 0.20
N PRO A 289 3.63 13.89 -0.24
CA PRO A 289 3.08 15.09 0.38
C PRO A 289 1.55 15.19 0.20
N LEU A 290 1.00 14.65 -0.89
CA LEU A 290 -0.45 14.63 -1.11
C LEU A 290 -1.18 13.76 -0.08
N ARG A 291 -0.63 12.60 0.30
CA ARG A 291 -1.22 11.75 1.36
C ARG A 291 -1.30 12.47 2.69
N PHE A 292 -0.26 13.22 3.06
CA PHE A 292 -0.28 14.03 4.27
C PHE A 292 -1.23 15.22 4.14
N GLY A 293 -1.11 16.00 3.08
CA GLY A 293 -1.90 17.21 2.86
C GLY A 293 -3.40 16.91 2.77
N LEU A 294 -3.79 15.93 1.96
CA LEU A 294 -5.20 15.54 1.79
C LEU A 294 -5.76 14.84 3.03
N GLY A 295 -4.91 14.10 3.77
CA GLY A 295 -5.29 13.52 5.07
C GLY A 295 -5.62 14.60 6.11
N ILE A 296 -4.80 15.65 6.19
CA ILE A 296 -5.04 16.82 7.07
C ILE A 296 -6.27 17.59 6.60
N LEU A 297 -6.37 17.84 5.30
CA LEU A 297 -7.49 18.58 4.70
C LEU A 297 -8.85 17.91 4.98
N GLY A 298 -8.88 16.56 5.03
CA GLY A 298 -10.06 15.79 5.40
C GLY A 298 -10.58 16.03 6.84
N GLY A 299 -9.77 16.68 7.70
CA GLY A 299 -10.19 17.16 9.02
C GLY A 299 -10.88 18.54 9.01
N TYR A 300 -10.62 19.34 7.99
CA TYR A 300 -11.16 20.72 7.86
C TYR A 300 -12.25 20.83 6.81
N VAL A 301 -12.19 20.00 5.77
CA VAL A 301 -13.15 19.99 4.67
C VAL A 301 -13.93 18.68 4.69
N SER A 302 -15.13 18.68 4.12
CA SER A 302 -15.92 17.46 3.98
C SER A 302 -15.12 16.36 3.27
N ILE A 303 -14.92 15.24 3.97
CA ILE A 303 -14.17 14.09 3.47
C ILE A 303 -14.70 13.58 2.12
N ARG A 304 -16.00 13.71 1.88
CA ARG A 304 -16.65 13.35 0.61
C ARG A 304 -16.15 14.21 -0.55
N LEU A 305 -15.95 15.51 -0.29
CA LEU A 305 -15.43 16.42 -1.31
C LEU A 305 -13.97 16.11 -1.64
N VAL A 306 -13.14 15.79 -0.64
CA VAL A 306 -11.74 15.40 -0.87
C VAL A 306 -11.67 14.13 -1.73
N LEU A 307 -12.48 13.12 -1.41
CA LEU A 307 -12.54 11.88 -2.17
C LEU A 307 -13.09 12.09 -3.59
N PHE A 308 -14.17 12.89 -3.71
CA PHE A 308 -14.76 13.26 -5.00
C PHE A 308 -13.75 13.98 -5.89
N THR A 309 -13.13 15.05 -5.38
CA THR A 309 -12.20 15.86 -6.16
C THR A 309 -10.98 15.06 -6.61
N GLY A 310 -10.42 14.19 -5.75
CA GLY A 310 -9.30 13.33 -6.13
C GLY A 310 -9.65 12.37 -7.27
N MET A 311 -10.80 11.71 -7.21
CA MET A 311 -11.26 10.82 -8.28
C MET A 311 -11.65 11.58 -9.56
N ALA A 312 -12.30 12.74 -9.42
CA ALA A 312 -12.67 13.59 -10.56
C ALA A 312 -11.43 14.09 -11.32
N VAL A 313 -10.37 14.49 -10.59
CA VAL A 313 -9.08 14.85 -11.19
C VAL A 313 -8.49 13.65 -11.94
N GLY A 314 -8.50 12.44 -11.35
CA GLY A 314 -8.07 11.22 -12.04
C GLY A 314 -8.85 10.97 -13.34
N SER A 315 -10.17 11.16 -13.33
CA SER A 315 -11.02 11.05 -14.52
C SER A 315 -10.62 12.07 -15.59
N VAL A 316 -10.48 13.34 -15.22
CA VAL A 316 -10.12 14.42 -16.16
C VAL A 316 -8.72 14.21 -16.76
N THR A 317 -7.73 13.90 -15.95
CA THR A 317 -6.35 13.70 -16.44
C THR A 317 -6.23 12.46 -17.33
N THR A 318 -7.00 11.39 -17.04
CA THR A 318 -7.09 10.23 -17.93
C THR A 318 -7.81 10.57 -19.24
N ALA A 319 -8.85 11.38 -19.20
CA ALA A 319 -9.53 11.86 -20.42
C ALA A 319 -8.59 12.72 -21.28
N LEU A 320 -7.79 13.60 -20.67
CA LEU A 320 -6.78 14.39 -21.37
C LEU A 320 -5.70 13.49 -22.00
N MET A 321 -5.25 12.43 -21.28
CA MET A 321 -4.30 11.45 -21.81
C MET A 321 -4.88 10.68 -23.02
N TYR A 322 -6.20 10.43 -23.05
CA TYR A 322 -6.88 9.82 -24.19
C TYR A 322 -7.01 10.79 -25.37
N MET A 323 -7.41 12.04 -25.12
CA MET A 323 -7.75 13.01 -26.18
C MET A 323 -6.54 13.66 -26.84
N ILE A 324 -5.44 13.83 -26.10
CA ILE A 324 -4.25 14.56 -26.57
C ILE A 324 -3.18 13.56 -26.98
N ALA A 325 -2.81 13.58 -28.25
CA ALA A 325 -1.67 12.81 -28.74
C ALA A 325 -0.36 13.54 -28.36
N GLY A 326 0.63 12.80 -27.86
CA GLY A 326 1.93 13.33 -27.51
C GLY A 326 2.41 12.85 -26.15
N THR A 327 3.70 13.03 -25.90
CA THR A 327 4.36 12.58 -24.67
C THR A 327 4.23 13.60 -23.53
N GLU A 328 3.98 14.87 -23.85
CA GLU A 328 3.94 15.96 -22.85
C GLU A 328 2.76 15.83 -21.88
N ILE A 329 1.65 15.25 -22.35
CA ILE A 329 0.46 15.01 -21.51
C ILE A 329 0.70 13.96 -20.42
N ALA A 330 1.74 13.13 -20.58
CA ALA A 330 2.07 12.08 -19.61
C ALA A 330 2.30 12.63 -18.19
N ILE A 331 2.90 13.81 -18.06
CA ILE A 331 3.13 14.41 -16.75
C ILE A 331 1.81 14.80 -16.06
N VAL A 332 0.85 15.31 -16.82
CA VAL A 332 -0.49 15.67 -16.29
C VAL A 332 -1.24 14.43 -15.85
N PHE A 333 -1.17 13.37 -16.64
CA PHE A 333 -1.75 12.08 -16.32
C PHE A 333 -1.15 11.48 -15.03
N VAL A 334 0.16 11.46 -14.93
CA VAL A 334 0.91 10.94 -13.77
C VAL A 334 0.61 11.75 -12.50
N LEU A 335 0.51 13.09 -12.60
CA LEU A 335 0.08 13.95 -11.49
C LEU A 335 -1.35 13.65 -11.06
N GLY A 336 -2.27 13.39 -12.01
CA GLY A 336 -3.62 12.94 -11.71
C GLY A 336 -3.65 11.63 -10.93
N LEU A 337 -2.87 10.64 -11.35
CA LEU A 337 -2.72 9.38 -10.62
C LEU A 337 -2.11 9.58 -9.22
N ALA A 338 -1.13 10.46 -9.08
CA ALA A 338 -0.56 10.79 -7.78
C ALA A 338 -1.61 11.37 -6.80
N ILE A 339 -2.57 12.17 -7.31
CA ILE A 339 -3.69 12.68 -6.51
C ILE A 339 -4.65 11.55 -6.13
N VAL A 340 -4.99 10.64 -7.05
CA VAL A 340 -5.82 9.45 -6.77
C VAL A 340 -5.16 8.56 -5.72
N GLU A 341 -3.83 8.40 -5.75
CA GLU A 341 -3.08 7.72 -4.71
C GLU A 341 -3.02 8.52 -3.40
N GLY A 342 -2.95 9.83 -3.49
CA GLY A 342 -2.94 10.75 -2.34
C GLY A 342 -4.17 10.63 -1.45
N ILE A 343 -5.36 10.42 -2.03
CA ILE A 343 -6.61 10.26 -1.27
C ILE A 343 -6.76 8.89 -0.58
N ALA A 344 -5.80 7.97 -0.74
CA ALA A 344 -5.90 6.61 -0.20
C ALA A 344 -6.14 6.56 1.31
N THR A 345 -5.44 7.41 2.08
CA THR A 345 -5.60 7.50 3.55
C THR A 345 -6.98 8.03 3.94
N THR A 346 -7.54 8.92 3.14
CA THR A 346 -8.84 9.57 3.37
C THR A 346 -10.01 8.59 3.26
N ASN A 347 -9.89 7.51 2.48
CA ASN A 347 -10.90 6.46 2.42
C ASN A 347 -11.13 5.80 3.79
N TRP A 348 -10.05 5.40 4.45
CA TRP A 348 -10.14 4.72 5.75
C TRP A 348 -10.57 5.68 6.85
N LEU A 349 -10.18 6.94 6.75
CA LEU A 349 -10.66 8.00 7.63
C LEU A 349 -12.19 8.17 7.52
N ALA A 350 -12.75 8.12 6.29
CA ALA A 350 -14.18 8.18 6.05
C ALA A 350 -14.94 7.04 6.75
N VAL A 351 -14.43 5.81 6.65
CA VAL A 351 -15.03 4.64 7.32
C VAL A 351 -15.05 4.84 8.84
N GLY A 352 -13.93 5.29 9.42
CA GLY A 352 -13.85 5.58 10.86
C GLY A 352 -14.78 6.68 11.34
N GLN A 353 -14.92 7.77 10.56
CA GLN A 353 -15.82 8.89 10.89
C GLN A 353 -17.31 8.55 10.75
N TYR A 354 -17.67 7.63 9.84
CA TYR A 354 -19.06 7.28 9.55
C TYR A 354 -19.60 6.21 10.48
N PHE A 355 -18.79 5.19 10.79
CA PHE A 355 -19.26 3.99 11.50
C PHE A 355 -18.65 3.83 12.90
N GLY A 356 -17.70 4.69 13.28
CA GLY A 356 -17.02 4.62 14.57
C GLY A 356 -15.92 3.57 14.66
N ARG A 357 -15.38 3.38 15.89
CA ARG A 357 -14.17 2.58 16.10
C ARG A 357 -14.43 1.13 16.46
N LYS A 358 -15.59 0.82 17.03
CA LYS A 358 -15.88 -0.49 17.66
C LYS A 358 -15.74 -1.67 16.69
N HIS A 359 -16.23 -1.55 15.49
CA HIS A 359 -16.20 -2.59 14.45
C HIS A 359 -15.40 -2.20 13.21
N PHE A 360 -14.53 -1.18 13.33
CA PHE A 360 -13.74 -0.63 12.23
C PHE A 360 -12.93 -1.72 11.51
N GLY A 361 -12.21 -2.58 12.26
CA GLY A 361 -11.40 -3.64 11.67
C GLY A 361 -12.20 -4.63 10.82
N THR A 362 -13.39 -5.01 11.26
CA THR A 362 -14.27 -5.92 10.50
C THR A 362 -14.79 -5.25 9.22
N LEU A 363 -15.21 -3.99 9.29
CA LEU A 363 -15.69 -3.24 8.12
C LEU A 363 -14.57 -3.03 7.09
N VAL A 364 -13.38 -2.66 7.55
CA VAL A 364 -12.18 -2.54 6.70
C VAL A 364 -11.84 -3.89 6.08
N GLY A 365 -11.91 -4.99 6.84
CA GLY A 365 -11.67 -6.35 6.33
C GLY A 365 -12.60 -6.72 5.18
N ILE A 366 -13.91 -6.48 5.33
CA ILE A 366 -14.90 -6.72 4.26
C ILE A 366 -14.56 -5.88 3.01
N MET A 367 -14.26 -4.59 3.19
CA MET A 367 -13.90 -3.70 2.08
C MET A 367 -12.60 -4.14 1.40
N THR A 368 -11.62 -4.63 2.17
CA THR A 368 -10.34 -5.12 1.64
C THR A 368 -10.53 -6.34 0.75
N ILE A 369 -11.33 -7.32 1.17
CA ILE A 369 -11.63 -8.50 0.34
C ILE A 369 -12.22 -8.06 -1.00
N CYS A 370 -13.20 -7.15 -1.00
CA CYS A 370 -13.85 -6.68 -2.22
C CYS A 370 -12.85 -5.98 -3.18
N HIS A 371 -11.97 -5.12 -2.65
CA HIS A 371 -11.02 -4.45 -3.54
C HIS A 371 -9.92 -5.37 -4.06
N CYS A 372 -9.51 -6.42 -3.31
CA CYS A 372 -8.54 -7.40 -3.81
C CYS A 372 -9.03 -8.11 -5.08
N PHE A 373 -10.33 -8.43 -5.16
CA PHE A 373 -10.91 -8.98 -6.39
C PHE A 373 -10.89 -7.96 -7.54
N GLY A 374 -11.15 -6.69 -7.25
CA GLY A 374 -11.07 -5.64 -8.25
C GLY A 374 -9.64 -5.44 -8.78
N SER A 375 -8.64 -5.46 -7.89
CA SER A 375 -7.22 -5.38 -8.26
C SER A 375 -6.71 -6.63 -9.00
N LEU A 376 -7.45 -7.74 -8.98
CA LEU A 376 -7.20 -8.89 -9.84
C LEU A 376 -7.80 -8.68 -11.23
N ILE A 377 -9.06 -8.22 -11.29
CA ILE A 377 -9.87 -8.23 -12.52
C ILE A 377 -9.46 -7.09 -13.46
N PHE A 378 -9.35 -5.86 -12.98
CA PHE A 378 -9.15 -4.70 -13.84
C PHE A 378 -7.80 -4.68 -14.56
N PRO A 379 -6.65 -5.00 -13.91
CA PRO A 379 -5.38 -5.13 -14.62
C PRO A 379 -5.40 -6.21 -15.71
N TYR A 380 -6.05 -7.36 -15.43
CA TYR A 380 -6.19 -8.44 -16.41
C TYR A 380 -7.00 -7.98 -17.62
N ILE A 381 -8.14 -7.33 -17.41
CA ILE A 381 -8.97 -6.78 -18.49
C ILE A 381 -8.18 -5.75 -19.30
N SER A 382 -7.40 -4.88 -18.65
CA SER A 382 -6.58 -3.88 -19.32
C SER A 382 -5.50 -4.51 -20.20
N GLY A 383 -4.86 -5.59 -19.72
CA GLY A 383 -3.90 -6.36 -20.50
C GLY A 383 -4.55 -7.10 -21.68
N TRP A 384 -5.72 -7.72 -21.47
CA TRP A 384 -6.46 -8.40 -22.51
C TRP A 384 -6.91 -7.43 -23.62
N ILE A 385 -7.42 -6.26 -23.26
CA ILE A 385 -7.77 -5.22 -24.24
C ILE A 385 -6.55 -4.83 -25.07
N PHE A 386 -5.39 -4.62 -24.42
CA PHE A 386 -4.17 -4.28 -25.14
C PHE A 386 -3.72 -5.41 -26.08
N ASP A 387 -3.79 -6.66 -25.66
CA ASP A 387 -3.41 -7.81 -26.48
C ASP A 387 -4.28 -7.92 -27.75
N GLU A 388 -5.60 -7.68 -27.63
CA GLU A 388 -6.53 -7.74 -28.76
C GLU A 388 -6.46 -6.51 -29.68
N THR A 389 -6.21 -5.31 -29.12
CA THR A 389 -6.31 -4.06 -29.89
C THR A 389 -4.95 -3.44 -30.22
N GLN A 390 -3.87 -3.88 -29.58
CA GLN A 390 -2.54 -3.28 -29.61
C GLN A 390 -2.57 -1.78 -29.24
N SER A 391 -3.56 -1.37 -28.45
CA SER A 391 -3.80 0.01 -28.03
C SER A 391 -4.30 0.08 -26.59
N TYR A 392 -3.88 1.10 -25.86
CA TYR A 392 -4.45 1.45 -24.55
C TYR A 392 -5.64 2.43 -24.63
N ASP A 393 -6.05 2.87 -25.84
CA ASP A 393 -7.14 3.84 -26.00
C ASP A 393 -8.45 3.37 -25.35
N LEU A 394 -8.83 2.11 -25.56
CA LEU A 394 -10.06 1.57 -24.95
C LEU A 394 -9.93 1.45 -23.42
N VAL A 395 -8.74 1.12 -22.91
CA VAL A 395 -8.47 1.08 -21.45
C VAL A 395 -8.63 2.47 -20.85
N LEU A 396 -8.05 3.50 -21.48
CA LEU A 396 -8.19 4.89 -21.05
C LEU A 396 -9.66 5.33 -21.11
N LEU A 397 -10.37 5.01 -22.22
CA LEU A 397 -11.77 5.37 -22.42
C LEU A 397 -12.69 4.75 -21.33
N ILE A 398 -12.46 3.50 -20.94
CA ILE A 398 -13.23 2.83 -19.86
C ILE A 398 -12.85 3.40 -18.49
N THR A 399 -11.59 3.74 -18.28
CA THR A 399 -11.08 4.29 -17.00
C THR A 399 -11.74 5.63 -16.64
N VAL A 400 -11.99 6.50 -17.63
CA VAL A 400 -12.62 7.82 -17.42
C VAL A 400 -13.98 7.72 -16.72
N PRO A 401 -14.99 7.00 -17.24
CA PRO A 401 -16.28 6.88 -16.56
C PRO A 401 -16.19 6.10 -15.25
N LEU A 402 -15.28 5.14 -15.11
CA LEU A 402 -15.09 4.41 -13.85
C LEU A 402 -14.57 5.34 -12.74
N PHE A 403 -13.57 6.17 -13.00
CA PHE A 403 -13.12 7.17 -12.02
C PHE A 403 -14.24 8.14 -11.66
N MET A 404 -15.04 8.58 -12.64
CA MET A 404 -16.19 9.45 -12.39
C MET A 404 -17.28 8.75 -11.56
N LEU A 405 -17.56 7.47 -11.83
CA LEU A 405 -18.49 6.65 -11.04
C LEU A 405 -18.03 6.57 -9.57
N GLY A 406 -16.75 6.30 -9.35
CA GLY A 406 -16.17 6.31 -8.00
C GLY A 406 -16.26 7.68 -7.32
N ALA A 407 -16.00 8.76 -8.08
CA ALA A 407 -16.17 10.13 -7.59
C ALA A 407 -17.61 10.39 -7.13
N LEU A 408 -18.59 10.08 -7.97
CA LEU A 408 -20.00 10.27 -7.65
C LEU A 408 -20.45 9.41 -6.47
N ALA A 409 -19.97 8.16 -6.38
CA ALA A 409 -20.25 7.29 -5.24
C ALA A 409 -19.75 7.95 -3.92
N PHE A 410 -18.55 8.49 -3.89
CA PHE A 410 -18.03 9.21 -2.72
C PHE A 410 -18.82 10.47 -2.41
N LEU A 411 -19.22 11.25 -3.41
CA LEU A 411 -20.00 12.47 -3.21
C LEU A 411 -21.36 12.16 -2.59
N MET A 412 -22.02 11.09 -3.04
CA MET A 412 -23.33 10.64 -2.55
C MET A 412 -23.26 9.96 -1.18
N ALA A 413 -22.09 9.49 -0.73
CA ALA A 413 -21.90 8.83 0.55
C ALA A 413 -22.05 9.83 1.71
N LYS A 414 -23.29 10.11 2.10
CA LYS A 414 -23.61 10.98 3.25
C LYS A 414 -23.41 10.22 4.57
N LYS A 415 -22.87 10.91 5.60
CA LYS A 415 -22.73 10.32 6.93
C LYS A 415 -24.12 9.86 7.43
N PRO A 416 -24.26 8.56 7.77
CA PRO A 416 -25.55 8.04 8.23
C PRO A 416 -25.89 8.62 9.59
N ARG A 417 -27.18 8.82 9.86
CA ARG A 417 -27.70 9.22 11.17
C ARG A 417 -28.19 7.96 11.88
N LEU A 418 -27.79 7.77 13.13
CA LEU A 418 -28.43 6.79 14.01
C LEU A 418 -29.82 7.33 14.32
N ASN A 419 -30.86 6.68 13.83
CA ASN A 419 -32.25 6.91 14.29
C ASN A 419 -32.45 6.21 15.64
#